data_a40028340d7cd73859bb0ee30d569be1
#
_entry.id   a40028340d7cd73859bb0ee30d569be1
#
_cell.length_a   1.000
_cell.length_b   1.000
_cell.length_c   1.000
_cell.angle_alpha   90.00
_cell.angle_beta   90.00
_cell.angle_gamma   90.00
#
_symmetry.space_group_name_H-M   'P 1'
#
loop_
_entity.id
_entity.type
_entity.pdbx_description
1 polymer ?
#
loop_
_entity_poly.entity_id
_entity_poly.type
_entity_poly.pdbx_seq_one_letter_code
_entity_poly.pdbx_strand_id
1 'polypeptide(L)'
;MKTILVLNDHSTTASHAAIFALDLAQKIRANIIVASIMLSDDVIRHEDLKLGETGSLLIHRSELLKTLFAQKKRYADFRPVIQEIELTDFTGDELHQLTNDRNIYLVVRGMDEFLPSALISINLSISMLLSNIKCPLLVVPSSWNFKAFRELVYLTDLRFCGINTVSYIADLAGEWNARVIIAHSTASGLPEIEEKDAEDIFKNEVHNHINYKNLSMRMVDKAMVPDVIKLVVHSFHADLLVFVNQHFHFNTFTKQYFKDKCALYEPVPMLIFPY
;
A
#
# COMPACT_ATOMS: atom_id res chain seq x y z
N MET A 1 -17.40 7.65 -7.42
CA MET A 1 -17.27 6.29 -6.90
C MET A 1 -15.78 5.97 -6.83
N LYS A 2 -15.28 5.37 -5.74
CA LYS A 2 -13.87 5.04 -5.55
C LYS A 2 -13.42 4.00 -6.59
N THR A 3 -12.19 4.08 -7.10
CA THR A 3 -11.59 3.09 -8.00
C THR A 3 -10.22 2.67 -7.48
N ILE A 4 -9.96 1.38 -7.39
CA ILE A 4 -8.67 0.81 -7.04
C ILE A 4 -7.96 0.37 -8.32
N LEU A 5 -6.71 0.78 -8.50
CA LEU A 5 -5.83 0.33 -9.56
C LEU A 5 -4.92 -0.77 -9.02
N VAL A 6 -4.98 -1.96 -9.59
CA VAL A 6 -4.11 -3.09 -9.24
C VAL A 6 -3.04 -3.24 -10.32
N LEU A 7 -1.78 -3.17 -9.94
CA LEU A 7 -0.65 -3.40 -10.84
C LEU A 7 -0.40 -4.91 -10.94
N ASN A 8 -0.53 -5.45 -12.14
CA ASN A 8 -0.38 -6.87 -12.43
C ASN A 8 0.81 -7.10 -13.38
N ASP A 9 1.91 -7.57 -12.83
CA ASP A 9 3.12 -8.01 -13.55
C ASP A 9 3.11 -9.53 -13.83
N HIS A 10 1.94 -10.15 -13.73
CA HIS A 10 1.72 -11.59 -13.89
C HIS A 10 2.41 -12.48 -12.86
N SER A 11 2.99 -11.92 -11.82
CA SER A 11 3.56 -12.68 -10.71
C SER A 11 2.48 -13.27 -9.79
N THR A 12 2.87 -14.24 -8.99
CA THR A 12 2.00 -14.81 -7.95
C THR A 12 1.64 -13.77 -6.89
N THR A 13 2.57 -12.86 -6.58
CA THR A 13 2.36 -11.76 -5.64
C THR A 13 1.37 -10.73 -6.17
N ALA A 14 1.40 -10.43 -7.47
CA ALA A 14 0.39 -9.57 -8.11
C ALA A 14 -1.00 -10.21 -8.09
N SER A 15 -1.08 -11.51 -8.34
CA SER A 15 -2.34 -12.26 -8.25
C SER A 15 -2.90 -12.25 -6.82
N HIS A 16 -2.04 -12.44 -5.82
CA HIS A 16 -2.40 -12.33 -4.41
C HIS A 16 -2.92 -10.92 -4.05
N ALA A 17 -2.20 -9.88 -4.48
CA ALA A 17 -2.59 -8.49 -4.27
C ALA A 17 -3.92 -8.13 -4.96
N ALA A 18 -4.20 -8.70 -6.13
CA ALA A 18 -5.47 -8.52 -6.82
C ALA A 18 -6.65 -9.12 -6.04
N ILE A 19 -6.47 -10.29 -5.44
CA ILE A 19 -7.47 -10.92 -4.57
C ILE A 19 -7.69 -10.06 -3.32
N PHE A 20 -6.61 -9.61 -2.68
CA PHE A 20 -6.67 -8.69 -1.56
C PHE A 20 -7.43 -7.41 -1.92
N ALA A 21 -7.11 -6.81 -3.07
CA ALA A 21 -7.77 -5.61 -3.56
C ALA A 21 -9.27 -5.83 -3.83
N LEU A 22 -9.69 -7.04 -4.23
CA LEU A 22 -11.09 -7.37 -4.40
C LEU A 22 -11.84 -7.35 -3.06
N ASP A 23 -11.29 -7.99 -2.04
CA ASP A 23 -11.89 -8.01 -0.70
C ASP A 23 -11.97 -6.57 -0.12
N LEU A 24 -10.90 -5.79 -0.30
CA LEU A 24 -10.87 -4.38 0.08
C LEU A 24 -11.93 -3.57 -0.68
N ALA A 25 -12.01 -3.73 -2.01
CA ALA A 25 -12.95 -3.01 -2.88
C ALA A 25 -14.40 -3.28 -2.51
N GLN A 26 -14.73 -4.52 -2.15
CA GLN A 26 -16.07 -4.89 -1.69
C GLN A 26 -16.42 -4.15 -0.40
N LYS A 27 -15.48 -4.03 0.51
CA LYS A 27 -15.69 -3.38 1.80
C LYS A 27 -15.85 -1.86 1.67
N ILE A 28 -14.95 -1.19 0.92
CA ILE A 28 -14.98 0.27 0.75
C ILE A 28 -15.86 0.75 -0.41
N ARG A 29 -16.61 -0.17 -1.05
CA ARG A 29 -17.49 0.05 -2.20
C ARG A 29 -16.78 0.72 -3.37
N ALA A 30 -15.64 0.16 -3.77
CA ALA A 30 -14.82 0.63 -4.90
C ALA A 30 -14.90 -0.30 -6.10
N ASN A 31 -14.68 0.25 -7.31
CA ASN A 31 -14.42 -0.53 -8.51
C ASN A 31 -12.95 -0.90 -8.61
N ILE A 32 -12.61 -1.83 -9.52
CA ILE A 32 -11.24 -2.30 -9.72
C ILE A 32 -10.86 -2.12 -11.19
N ILE A 33 -9.66 -1.59 -11.41
CA ILE A 33 -8.95 -1.65 -12.68
C ILE A 33 -7.72 -2.53 -12.45
N VAL A 34 -7.57 -3.61 -13.20
CA VAL A 34 -6.36 -4.44 -13.24
C VAL A 34 -5.53 -3.95 -14.41
N ALA A 35 -4.37 -3.35 -14.12
CA ALA A 35 -3.40 -2.91 -15.12
C ALA A 35 -2.36 -4.02 -15.34
N SER A 36 -2.48 -4.76 -16.42
CA SER A 36 -1.53 -5.79 -16.82
C SER A 36 -0.33 -5.15 -17.52
N ILE A 37 0.85 -5.32 -16.92
CA ILE A 37 2.10 -4.69 -17.35
C ILE A 37 2.90 -5.68 -18.16
N MET A 38 3.15 -5.35 -19.43
CA MET A 38 4.06 -6.10 -20.28
C MET A 38 5.46 -5.48 -20.15
N LEU A 39 6.42 -6.22 -19.61
CA LEU A 39 7.80 -5.76 -19.54
C LEU A 39 8.45 -5.92 -20.92
N SER A 40 9.24 -4.93 -21.33
CA SER A 40 9.91 -4.91 -22.65
C SER A 40 10.82 -6.12 -22.88
N ASP A 41 11.39 -6.71 -21.82
CA ASP A 41 12.15 -7.95 -21.91
C ASP A 41 11.27 -9.16 -22.31
N ASP A 42 10.01 -9.14 -21.98
CA ASP A 42 9.04 -10.17 -22.40
C ASP A 42 8.67 -9.97 -23.86
N VAL A 43 8.61 -8.74 -24.35
CA VAL A 43 8.36 -8.44 -25.78
C VAL A 43 9.52 -8.93 -26.66
N ILE A 44 10.79 -8.72 -26.21
CA ILE A 44 11.96 -9.20 -26.94
C ILE A 44 12.04 -10.72 -26.94
N ARG A 45 11.67 -11.38 -25.85
CA ARG A 45 11.57 -12.84 -25.78
C ARG A 45 10.42 -13.41 -26.62
N HIS A 46 9.36 -12.62 -26.85
CA HIS A 46 8.23 -13.04 -27.68
C HIS A 46 8.55 -13.13 -29.17
N GLU A 47 9.49 -12.35 -29.69
CA GLU A 47 9.97 -12.48 -31.06
C GLU A 47 10.85 -13.72 -31.28
N ASP A 48 11.56 -14.18 -30.22
CA ASP A 48 12.44 -15.35 -30.25
C ASP A 48 11.82 -16.66 -29.72
N LEU A 49 10.74 -16.59 -28.98
CA LEU A 49 10.10 -17.74 -28.35
C LEU A 49 8.98 -18.32 -29.25
N LYS A 50 9.18 -19.55 -29.66
CA LYS A 50 8.20 -20.38 -30.38
C LYS A 50 6.86 -20.39 -29.62
N LEU A 51 5.78 -20.35 -30.36
CA LEU A 51 4.33 -20.34 -30.04
C LEU A 51 3.83 -20.98 -28.71
N GLY A 52 4.69 -21.58 -27.88
CA GLY A 52 4.30 -22.28 -26.66
C GLY A 52 4.16 -21.38 -25.42
N GLU A 53 4.93 -20.28 -25.31
CA GLU A 53 4.96 -19.48 -24.08
C GLU A 53 3.98 -18.29 -24.10
N THR A 54 3.65 -17.79 -25.27
CA THR A 54 2.55 -16.80 -25.43
C THR A 54 1.21 -17.36 -24.94
N GLY A 55 1.00 -18.65 -25.13
CA GLY A 55 -0.18 -19.35 -24.58
C GLY A 55 -0.21 -19.36 -23.05
N SER A 56 0.95 -19.43 -22.39
CA SER A 56 1.03 -19.45 -20.91
C SER A 56 0.62 -18.12 -20.28
N LEU A 57 1.10 -16.97 -20.80
CA LEU A 57 0.73 -15.65 -20.28
C LEU A 57 -0.77 -15.34 -20.47
N LEU A 58 -1.32 -15.67 -21.64
CA LEU A 58 -2.75 -15.50 -21.89
C LEU A 58 -3.60 -16.41 -20.99
N ILE A 59 -3.12 -17.61 -20.67
CA ILE A 59 -3.79 -18.53 -19.75
C ILE A 59 -3.79 -17.96 -18.34
N HIS A 60 -2.66 -17.49 -17.84
CA HIS A 60 -2.54 -16.89 -16.49
C HIS A 60 -3.43 -15.64 -16.34
N ARG A 61 -3.48 -14.80 -17.36
CA ARG A 61 -4.36 -13.63 -17.42
C ARG A 61 -5.84 -14.02 -17.30
N SER A 62 -6.27 -15.00 -18.10
CA SER A 62 -7.64 -15.46 -18.05
C SER A 62 -8.01 -16.12 -16.72
N GLU A 63 -7.06 -16.75 -16.04
CA GLU A 63 -7.24 -17.40 -14.74
C GLU A 63 -7.40 -16.38 -13.61
N LEU A 64 -6.59 -15.31 -13.57
CA LEU A 64 -6.73 -14.25 -12.57
C LEU A 64 -8.13 -13.62 -12.64
N LEU A 65 -8.56 -13.21 -13.83
CA LEU A 65 -9.88 -12.64 -13.98
C LEU A 65 -11.00 -13.61 -13.62
N LYS A 66 -10.90 -14.88 -14.03
CA LYS A 66 -11.86 -15.93 -13.63
C LYS A 66 -11.93 -16.07 -12.12
N THR A 67 -10.77 -16.05 -11.45
CA THR A 67 -10.68 -16.12 -9.99
C THR A 67 -11.35 -14.92 -9.34
N LEU A 68 -11.05 -13.71 -9.79
CA LEU A 68 -11.67 -12.49 -9.28
C LEU A 68 -13.19 -12.48 -9.49
N PHE A 69 -13.67 -12.89 -10.68
CA PHE A 69 -15.09 -12.99 -10.94
C PHE A 69 -15.79 -14.09 -10.13
N ALA A 70 -15.11 -15.21 -9.86
CA ALA A 70 -15.63 -16.28 -9.03
C ALA A 70 -15.75 -15.85 -7.56
N GLN A 71 -14.74 -15.16 -7.03
CA GLN A 71 -14.76 -14.64 -5.66
C GLN A 71 -15.78 -13.52 -5.48
N LYS A 72 -15.89 -12.61 -6.46
CA LYS A 72 -16.89 -11.53 -6.46
C LYS A 72 -18.32 -12.02 -6.22
N LYS A 73 -18.65 -13.24 -6.67
CA LYS A 73 -20.00 -13.83 -6.50
C LYS A 73 -20.30 -14.24 -5.04
N ARG A 74 -19.28 -14.38 -4.18
CA ARG A 74 -19.43 -14.82 -2.79
C ARG A 74 -19.99 -13.73 -1.87
N TYR A 75 -19.91 -12.46 -2.27
CA TYR A 75 -20.28 -11.32 -1.44
C TYR A 75 -21.51 -10.62 -2.02
N ALA A 76 -22.56 -10.46 -1.19
CA ALA A 76 -23.85 -9.97 -1.63
C ALA A 76 -23.99 -8.45 -1.66
N ASP A 77 -23.31 -7.75 -0.72
CA ASP A 77 -23.64 -6.34 -0.40
C ASP A 77 -23.12 -5.35 -1.46
N PHE A 78 -21.93 -5.58 -2.02
CA PHE A 78 -21.37 -4.76 -3.08
C PHE A 78 -20.61 -5.62 -4.09
N ARG A 79 -20.85 -5.36 -5.37
CA ARG A 79 -20.21 -6.08 -6.47
C ARG A 79 -19.37 -5.12 -7.31
N PRO A 80 -18.03 -5.06 -7.09
CA PRO A 80 -17.15 -4.20 -7.87
C PRO A 80 -17.28 -4.43 -9.38
N VAL A 81 -17.26 -3.39 -10.17
CA VAL A 81 -16.97 -3.51 -11.61
C VAL A 81 -15.46 -3.76 -11.72
N ILE A 82 -15.08 -4.83 -12.41
CA ILE A 82 -13.68 -5.19 -12.66
C ILE A 82 -13.41 -4.94 -14.13
N GLN A 83 -12.48 -4.05 -14.41
CA GLN A 83 -11.99 -3.71 -15.75
C GLN A 83 -10.52 -4.10 -15.85
N GLU A 84 -10.12 -4.64 -17.00
CA GLU A 84 -8.71 -4.87 -17.30
C GLU A 84 -8.24 -3.89 -18.37
N ILE A 85 -7.01 -3.42 -18.20
CA ILE A 85 -6.29 -2.60 -19.17
C ILE A 85 -4.90 -3.17 -19.38
N GLU A 86 -4.35 -3.01 -20.56
CA GLU A 86 -2.96 -3.37 -20.86
C GLU A 86 -2.10 -2.12 -20.91
N LEU A 87 -0.91 -2.21 -20.31
CA LEU A 87 0.12 -1.19 -20.34
C LEU A 87 1.34 -1.82 -21.04
N THR A 88 1.58 -1.45 -22.29
CA THR A 88 2.63 -2.07 -23.14
C THR A 88 4.02 -1.51 -22.87
N ASP A 89 4.10 -0.22 -22.56
CA ASP A 89 5.36 0.47 -22.24
C ASP A 89 5.22 1.16 -20.90
N PHE A 90 5.13 0.37 -19.83
CA PHE A 90 4.88 0.91 -18.49
C PHE A 90 5.92 1.98 -18.11
N THR A 91 5.53 3.24 -18.27
CA THR A 91 6.31 4.43 -17.92
C THR A 91 5.68 5.17 -16.76
N GLY A 92 6.48 6.03 -16.11
CA GLY A 92 5.95 6.91 -15.06
C GLY A 92 4.85 7.85 -15.57
N ASP A 93 5.01 8.38 -16.78
CA ASP A 93 4.04 9.30 -17.40
C ASP A 93 2.70 8.60 -17.68
N GLU A 94 2.74 7.37 -18.17
CA GLU A 94 1.55 6.57 -18.45
C GLU A 94 0.79 6.25 -17.15
N LEU A 95 1.52 5.88 -16.10
CA LEU A 95 0.93 5.68 -14.76
C LEU A 95 0.33 6.99 -14.22
N HIS A 96 1.03 8.11 -14.39
CA HIS A 96 0.55 9.41 -13.96
C HIS A 96 -0.75 9.81 -14.67
N GLN A 97 -0.81 9.65 -15.98
CA GLN A 97 -2.02 9.90 -16.77
C GLN A 97 -3.16 8.99 -16.33
N LEU A 98 -2.91 7.68 -16.25
CA LEU A 98 -3.93 6.70 -15.85
C LEU A 98 -4.53 7.02 -14.48
N THR A 99 -3.68 7.37 -13.50
CA THR A 99 -4.15 7.65 -12.13
C THR A 99 -4.95 8.95 -12.06
N ASN A 100 -4.61 9.96 -12.85
CA ASN A 100 -5.34 11.22 -12.91
C ASN A 100 -6.66 11.08 -13.70
N ASP A 101 -6.61 10.54 -14.91
CA ASP A 101 -7.76 10.48 -15.84
C ASP A 101 -8.89 9.60 -15.28
N ARG A 102 -8.52 8.55 -14.54
CA ARG A 102 -9.46 7.61 -13.92
C ARG A 102 -9.82 7.95 -12.49
N ASN A 103 -9.27 9.06 -11.94
CA ASN A 103 -9.48 9.47 -10.55
C ASN A 103 -9.28 8.31 -9.57
N ILE A 104 -8.11 7.69 -9.66
CA ILE A 104 -7.76 6.51 -8.86
C ILE A 104 -7.69 6.90 -7.38
N TYR A 105 -8.43 6.16 -6.56
CA TYR A 105 -8.45 6.34 -5.11
C TYR A 105 -7.25 5.69 -4.42
N LEU A 106 -6.79 4.54 -4.94
CA LEU A 106 -5.74 3.72 -4.35
C LEU A 106 -5.04 2.91 -5.44
N VAL A 107 -3.72 2.88 -5.43
CA VAL A 107 -2.92 1.92 -6.23
C VAL A 107 -2.52 0.76 -5.33
N VAL A 108 -2.67 -0.47 -5.83
CA VAL A 108 -2.31 -1.70 -5.09
C VAL A 108 -1.23 -2.45 -5.85
N ARG A 109 -0.19 -2.88 -5.13
CA ARG A 109 0.91 -3.68 -5.64
C ARG A 109 1.21 -4.85 -4.70
N GLY A 110 1.49 -6.03 -5.26
CA GLY A 110 2.05 -7.16 -4.54
C GLY A 110 3.53 -6.98 -4.21
N MET A 111 3.98 -7.59 -3.13
CA MET A 111 5.37 -7.63 -2.72
C MET A 111 5.75 -9.05 -2.31
N ASP A 112 6.87 -9.54 -2.87
CA ASP A 112 7.51 -10.76 -2.39
C ASP A 112 8.55 -10.39 -1.32
N GLU A 113 8.36 -10.87 -0.12
CA GLU A 113 9.25 -10.61 1.02
C GLU A 113 10.58 -11.35 0.91
N PHE A 114 10.62 -12.39 0.09
CA PHE A 114 11.78 -13.27 -0.05
C PHE A 114 12.68 -12.92 -1.24
N LEU A 115 12.19 -12.14 -2.19
CA LEU A 115 13.00 -11.73 -3.34
C LEU A 115 13.92 -10.56 -3.00
N PRO A 116 15.20 -10.63 -3.39
CA PRO A 116 16.10 -9.48 -3.31
C PRO A 116 15.54 -8.30 -4.10
N SER A 117 15.65 -7.10 -3.56
CA SER A 117 15.21 -5.87 -4.23
C SER A 117 15.84 -5.65 -5.60
N ALA A 118 16.98 -6.28 -5.87
CA ALA A 118 17.68 -6.24 -7.17
C ALA A 118 16.94 -7.01 -8.29
N LEU A 119 16.04 -7.92 -7.96
CA LEU A 119 15.23 -8.68 -8.93
C LEU A 119 13.87 -8.04 -9.21
N ILE A 120 13.52 -6.98 -8.49
CA ILE A 120 12.31 -6.20 -8.79
C ILE A 120 12.59 -5.35 -10.01
N SER A 121 11.77 -5.45 -11.03
CA SER A 121 11.86 -4.56 -12.19
C SER A 121 11.94 -3.10 -11.74
N ILE A 122 12.89 -2.36 -12.25
CA ILE A 122 13.13 -0.93 -11.92
C ILE A 122 11.82 -0.14 -12.12
N ASN A 123 11.06 -0.49 -13.16
CA ASN A 123 9.80 0.17 -13.49
C ASN A 123 8.66 -0.08 -12.50
N LEU A 124 8.82 -1.03 -11.58
CA LEU A 124 7.84 -1.32 -10.52
C LEU A 124 8.41 -1.02 -9.13
N SER A 125 9.53 -0.32 -9.04
CA SER A 125 10.07 0.09 -7.75
C SER A 125 9.08 1.02 -7.02
N ILE A 126 8.99 0.89 -5.70
CA ILE A 126 8.11 1.73 -4.87
C ILE A 126 8.43 3.22 -5.10
N SER A 127 9.72 3.54 -5.23
CA SER A 127 10.19 4.91 -5.46
C SER A 127 9.64 5.49 -6.77
N MET A 128 9.71 4.71 -7.87
CA MET A 128 9.18 5.12 -9.17
C MET A 128 7.66 5.29 -9.10
N LEU A 129 6.94 4.35 -8.49
CA LEU A 129 5.49 4.44 -8.36
C LEU A 129 5.09 5.70 -7.60
N LEU A 130 5.68 5.95 -6.43
CA LEU A 130 5.37 7.11 -5.59
C LEU A 130 5.70 8.45 -6.25
N SER A 131 6.68 8.48 -7.16
CA SER A 131 7.03 9.70 -7.91
C SER A 131 6.02 10.03 -9.00
N ASN A 132 5.18 9.08 -9.41
CA ASN A 132 4.28 9.21 -10.57
C ASN A 132 2.79 9.10 -10.23
N ILE A 133 2.43 8.88 -8.97
CA ILE A 133 1.03 8.82 -8.52
C ILE A 133 0.72 9.97 -7.55
N LYS A 134 -0.55 10.37 -7.49
CA LYS A 134 -1.05 11.37 -6.52
C LYS A 134 -1.93 10.74 -5.44
N CYS A 135 -2.32 9.50 -5.61
CA CYS A 135 -3.08 8.74 -4.63
C CYS A 135 -2.17 7.79 -3.83
N PRO A 136 -2.60 7.27 -2.70
CA PRO A 136 -1.79 6.34 -1.91
C PRO A 136 -1.46 5.06 -2.67
N LEU A 137 -0.30 4.47 -2.32
CA LEU A 137 0.15 3.16 -2.76
C LEU A 137 -0.01 2.16 -1.60
N LEU A 138 -0.77 1.10 -1.81
CA LEU A 138 -0.86 -0.03 -0.90
C LEU A 138 0.04 -1.17 -1.37
N VAL A 139 1.04 -1.48 -0.58
CA VAL A 139 1.95 -2.61 -0.81
C VAL A 139 1.46 -3.79 0.02
N VAL A 140 1.14 -4.89 -0.65
CA VAL A 140 0.56 -6.10 -0.03
C VAL A 140 1.60 -7.21 -0.01
N PRO A 141 2.07 -7.66 1.17
CA PRO A 141 2.98 -8.79 1.30
C PRO A 141 2.31 -10.11 0.87
N SER A 142 3.09 -11.00 0.26
CA SER A 142 2.58 -12.28 -0.25
C SER A 142 2.07 -13.22 0.85
N SER A 143 2.59 -13.10 2.06
CA SER A 143 2.17 -13.89 3.21
C SER A 143 0.90 -13.35 3.90
N TRP A 144 0.46 -12.12 3.60
CA TRP A 144 -0.65 -11.48 4.28
C TRP A 144 -1.99 -11.78 3.62
N ASN A 145 -2.80 -12.60 4.27
CA ASN A 145 -4.18 -12.81 3.86
C ASN A 145 -5.07 -11.65 4.32
N PHE A 146 -6.04 -11.26 3.48
CA PHE A 146 -6.97 -10.20 3.83
C PHE A 146 -7.77 -10.58 5.09
N LYS A 147 -7.78 -9.65 6.04
CA LYS A 147 -8.61 -9.70 7.25
C LYS A 147 -9.13 -8.30 7.56
N ALA A 148 -10.19 -8.24 8.35
CA ALA A 148 -10.68 -6.96 8.84
C ALA A 148 -9.58 -6.22 9.59
N PHE A 149 -9.33 -4.98 9.21
CA PHE A 149 -8.37 -4.13 9.93
C PHE A 149 -8.93 -3.77 11.30
N ARG A 150 -8.11 -3.88 12.34
CA ARG A 150 -8.42 -3.49 13.72
C ARG A 150 -7.56 -2.32 14.17
N GLU A 151 -6.29 -2.32 13.75
CA GLU A 151 -5.29 -1.32 14.11
C GLU A 151 -4.61 -0.79 12.87
N LEU A 152 -4.82 0.49 12.58
CA LEU A 152 -4.07 1.22 11.56
C LEU A 152 -3.08 2.11 12.27
N VAL A 153 -1.80 1.97 11.98
CA VAL A 153 -0.75 2.75 12.65
C VAL A 153 -0.07 3.68 11.65
N TYR A 154 -0.23 4.97 11.85
CA TYR A 154 0.44 6.00 11.06
C TYR A 154 1.70 6.46 11.77
N LEU A 155 2.86 6.05 11.23
CA LEU A 155 4.17 6.44 11.75
C LEU A 155 4.60 7.76 11.12
N THR A 156 4.72 8.80 11.94
CA THR A 156 5.05 10.15 11.48
C THR A 156 5.66 10.98 12.60
N ASP A 157 6.35 12.06 12.23
CA ASP A 157 6.59 13.17 13.15
C ASP A 157 5.35 14.08 13.15
N LEU A 158 4.78 14.35 14.31
CA LEU A 158 3.55 15.15 14.43
C LEU A 158 3.64 16.52 13.78
N ARG A 159 4.82 17.12 13.73
CA ARG A 159 5.08 18.41 13.05
C ARG A 159 4.77 18.37 11.55
N PHE A 160 4.80 17.16 10.97
CA PHE A 160 4.52 16.89 9.56
C PHE A 160 3.28 16.03 9.35
N CYS A 161 2.43 15.93 10.37
CA CYS A 161 1.21 15.13 10.30
C CYS A 161 0.16 15.84 9.44
N GLY A 162 0.00 15.40 8.20
CA GLY A 162 -0.95 16.01 7.26
C GLY A 162 -2.41 15.64 7.59
N ILE A 163 -3.27 16.64 7.78
CA ILE A 163 -4.70 16.44 8.07
C ILE A 163 -5.39 15.61 6.99
N ASN A 164 -5.08 15.85 5.71
CA ASN A 164 -5.66 15.08 4.60
C ASN A 164 -5.29 13.60 4.68
N THR A 165 -4.06 13.30 5.09
CA THR A 165 -3.60 11.92 5.30
C THR A 165 -4.38 11.27 6.43
N VAL A 166 -4.52 11.95 7.57
CA VAL A 166 -5.27 11.42 8.72
C VAL A 166 -6.76 11.25 8.38
N SER A 167 -7.35 12.19 7.65
CA SER A 167 -8.74 12.08 7.17
C SER A 167 -8.94 10.84 6.30
N TYR A 168 -8.03 10.62 5.34
CA TYR A 168 -8.09 9.42 4.50
C TYR A 168 -7.99 8.12 5.31
N ILE A 169 -7.06 8.09 6.28
CA ILE A 169 -6.87 6.92 7.17
C ILE A 169 -8.11 6.70 8.03
N ALA A 170 -8.69 7.77 8.57
CA ALA A 170 -9.90 7.71 9.39
C ALA A 170 -11.11 7.20 8.57
N ASP A 171 -11.28 7.69 7.34
CA ASP A 171 -12.32 7.21 6.42
C ASP A 171 -12.15 5.71 6.10
N LEU A 172 -10.90 5.30 5.84
CA LEU A 172 -10.60 3.89 5.61
C LEU A 172 -10.89 3.04 6.85
N ALA A 173 -10.42 3.47 8.02
CA ALA A 173 -10.61 2.79 9.30
C ALA A 173 -12.10 2.68 9.68
N GLY A 174 -12.88 3.69 9.32
CA GLY A 174 -14.32 3.76 9.57
C GLY A 174 -15.10 2.56 9.02
N GLU A 175 -14.65 2.00 7.89
CA GLU A 175 -15.29 0.83 7.26
C GLU A 175 -15.27 -0.42 8.16
N TRP A 176 -14.33 -0.52 9.10
CA TRP A 176 -14.22 -1.61 10.08
C TRP A 176 -14.42 -1.14 11.54
N ASN A 177 -14.66 0.15 11.76
CA ASN A 177 -14.59 0.76 13.08
C ASN A 177 -13.25 0.48 13.80
N ALA A 178 -12.16 0.47 13.01
CA ALA A 178 -10.81 0.17 13.47
C ALA A 178 -10.22 1.31 14.31
N ARG A 179 -9.19 1.03 15.10
CA ARG A 179 -8.43 2.07 15.78
C ARG A 179 -7.38 2.68 14.85
N VAL A 180 -7.21 3.98 14.94
CA VAL A 180 -6.13 4.70 14.26
C VAL A 180 -5.17 5.22 15.34
N ILE A 181 -3.93 4.80 15.25
CA ILE A 181 -2.86 5.22 16.16
C ILE A 181 -1.88 6.08 15.36
N ILE A 182 -1.73 7.34 15.73
CA ILE A 182 -0.63 8.17 15.26
C ILE A 182 0.57 7.89 16.14
N ALA A 183 1.54 7.15 15.61
CA ALA A 183 2.79 6.82 16.27
C ALA A 183 3.80 7.94 16.00
N HIS A 184 4.02 8.81 17.00
CA HIS A 184 4.98 9.89 16.86
C HIS A 184 6.40 9.38 17.01
N SER A 185 7.22 9.63 16.01
CA SER A 185 8.67 9.44 16.03
C SER A 185 9.34 10.67 15.46
N THR A 186 10.24 11.28 16.22
CA THR A 186 10.93 12.48 15.77
C THR A 186 11.78 12.22 14.53
N ALA A 187 11.67 13.09 13.52
CA ALA A 187 12.48 13.01 12.32
C ALA A 187 13.97 13.19 12.61
N SER A 188 14.82 12.48 11.86
CA SER A 188 16.28 12.59 12.01
C SER A 188 16.75 14.04 11.87
N GLY A 189 17.59 14.47 12.79
CA GLY A 189 18.15 15.84 12.79
C GLY A 189 17.26 16.89 13.44
N LEU A 190 16.07 16.54 13.91
CA LEU A 190 15.21 17.44 14.67
C LEU A 190 15.29 17.16 16.18
N PRO A 191 15.08 18.18 17.03
CA PRO A 191 14.98 17.99 18.46
C PRO A 191 13.77 17.15 18.82
N GLU A 192 13.86 16.42 19.92
CA GLU A 192 12.71 15.71 20.48
C GLU A 192 11.63 16.68 20.94
N ILE A 193 10.39 16.26 20.84
CA ILE A 193 9.26 16.99 21.38
C ILE A 193 8.93 16.35 22.73
N GLU A 194 8.72 17.17 23.74
CA GLU A 194 8.22 16.69 25.03
C GLU A 194 6.81 16.09 24.85
N GLU A 195 6.48 15.08 25.65
CA GLU A 195 5.19 14.38 25.54
C GLU A 195 4.00 15.34 25.63
N LYS A 196 4.08 16.32 26.51
CA LYS A 196 3.04 17.34 26.66
C LYS A 196 2.86 18.18 25.42
N ASP A 197 3.95 18.61 24.78
CA ASP A 197 3.88 19.40 23.55
C ASP A 197 3.34 18.55 22.39
N ALA A 198 3.70 17.26 22.33
CA ALA A 198 3.15 16.32 21.37
C ALA A 198 1.63 16.12 21.55
N GLU A 199 1.16 16.03 22.81
CA GLU A 199 -0.27 15.95 23.12
C GLU A 199 -1.02 17.23 22.70
N ASP A 200 -0.44 18.40 22.93
CA ASP A 200 -1.02 19.68 22.53
C ASP A 200 -1.11 19.82 21.00
N ILE A 201 -0.04 19.44 20.28
CA ILE A 201 -0.04 19.40 18.81
C ILE A 201 -1.12 18.42 18.32
N PHE A 202 -1.13 17.19 18.83
CA PHE A 202 -2.12 16.20 18.42
C PHE A 202 -3.55 16.68 18.63
N LYS A 203 -3.84 17.24 19.80
CA LYS A 203 -5.17 17.74 20.14
C LYS A 203 -5.61 18.90 19.24
N ASN A 204 -4.72 19.89 19.07
CA ASN A 204 -5.07 21.13 18.40
C ASN A 204 -5.03 20.99 16.87
N GLU A 205 -4.00 20.32 16.34
CA GLU A 205 -3.77 20.25 14.89
C GLU A 205 -4.42 19.02 14.23
N VAL A 206 -4.70 17.97 15.01
CA VAL A 206 -5.23 16.72 14.43
C VAL A 206 -6.61 16.40 14.97
N HIS A 207 -6.74 16.16 16.28
CA HIS A 207 -7.97 15.63 16.88
C HIS A 207 -9.17 16.57 16.70
N ASN A 208 -8.97 17.88 16.80
CA ASN A 208 -10.03 18.88 16.63
C ASN A 208 -10.52 19.00 15.18
N HIS A 209 -9.73 18.53 14.20
CA HIS A 209 -10.05 18.62 12.77
C HIS A 209 -10.59 17.28 12.20
N ILE A 210 -10.38 16.19 12.91
CA ILE A 210 -10.75 14.83 12.45
C ILE A 210 -11.86 14.29 13.36
N ASN A 211 -13.06 14.16 12.81
CA ASN A 211 -14.19 13.58 13.55
C ASN A 211 -14.16 12.04 13.49
N TYR A 212 -13.17 11.44 14.16
CA TYR A 212 -13.05 9.99 14.27
C TYR A 212 -12.78 9.57 15.72
N LYS A 213 -13.75 8.92 16.35
CA LYS A 213 -13.72 8.59 17.79
C LYS A 213 -12.62 7.63 18.22
N ASN A 214 -12.14 6.76 17.30
CA ASN A 214 -11.14 5.75 17.58
C ASN A 214 -9.73 6.22 17.15
N LEU A 215 -9.47 7.54 17.17
CA LEU A 215 -8.18 8.15 16.87
C LEU A 215 -7.42 8.39 18.17
N SER A 216 -6.15 8.01 18.21
CA SER A 216 -5.27 8.21 19.36
C SER A 216 -3.83 8.48 18.91
N MET A 217 -3.00 9.02 19.82
CA MET A 217 -1.58 9.23 19.62
C MET A 217 -0.78 8.38 20.60
N ARG A 218 0.41 7.95 20.17
CA ARG A 218 1.41 7.28 20.99
C ARG A 218 2.80 7.80 20.66
N MET A 219 3.59 8.02 21.69
CA MET A 219 5.03 8.31 21.54
C MET A 219 5.78 7.01 21.23
N VAL A 220 6.76 7.09 20.34
CA VAL A 220 7.69 5.99 20.05
C VAL A 220 9.08 6.42 20.53
N ASP A 221 9.61 5.71 21.51
CA ASP A 221 10.92 6.01 22.10
C ASP A 221 12.05 5.74 21.10
N LYS A 222 12.94 6.72 20.93
CA LYS A 222 14.11 6.64 20.02
C LYS A 222 15.15 5.59 20.43
N ALA A 223 15.22 5.22 21.68
CA ALA A 223 16.16 4.18 22.14
C ALA A 223 15.95 2.84 21.41
N MET A 224 14.82 2.70 20.71
CA MET A 224 14.43 1.50 19.96
C MET A 224 14.50 1.67 18.45
N VAL A 225 15.17 2.69 17.92
CA VAL A 225 15.17 3.09 16.50
C VAL A 225 15.61 2.01 15.49
N PRO A 226 16.50 1.06 15.77
CA PRO A 226 16.73 -0.02 14.81
C PRO A 226 15.47 -0.83 14.53
N ASP A 227 14.52 -0.81 15.47
CA ASP A 227 13.35 -1.67 15.51
C ASP A 227 12.00 -0.93 15.59
N VAL A 228 11.91 0.35 15.16
CA VAL A 228 10.66 1.12 15.24
C VAL A 228 9.50 0.41 14.54
N ILE A 229 9.72 -0.14 13.35
CA ILE A 229 8.69 -0.91 12.65
C ILE A 229 8.30 -2.14 13.44
N LYS A 230 9.27 -2.84 14.01
CA LYS A 230 9.06 -4.00 14.89
C LYS A 230 8.22 -3.64 16.10
N LEU A 231 8.61 -2.57 16.79
CA LEU A 231 7.85 -2.05 17.91
C LEU A 231 6.40 -1.77 17.51
N VAL A 232 6.20 -1.06 16.41
CA VAL A 232 4.88 -0.67 15.92
C VAL A 232 4.04 -1.90 15.52
N VAL A 233 4.63 -2.85 14.80
CA VAL A 233 3.91 -4.07 14.40
C VAL A 233 3.54 -4.91 15.60
N HIS A 234 4.48 -5.16 16.51
CA HIS A 234 4.24 -6.08 17.63
C HIS A 234 3.58 -5.42 18.83
N SER A 235 4.02 -4.22 19.24
CA SER A 235 3.49 -3.58 20.44
C SER A 235 2.16 -2.89 20.21
N PHE A 236 1.91 -2.41 18.98
CA PHE A 236 0.63 -1.80 18.61
C PHE A 236 -0.27 -2.76 17.84
N HIS A 237 0.19 -4.00 17.56
CA HIS A 237 -0.56 -5.01 16.80
C HIS A 237 -1.08 -4.48 15.46
N ALA A 238 -0.24 -3.75 14.74
CA ALA A 238 -0.64 -3.11 13.49
C ALA A 238 -1.09 -4.13 12.44
N ASP A 239 -2.28 -3.91 11.88
CA ASP A 239 -2.78 -4.64 10.72
C ASP A 239 -2.47 -3.89 9.41
N LEU A 240 -2.23 -2.60 9.48
CA LEU A 240 -1.83 -1.74 8.38
C LEU A 240 -0.86 -0.67 8.90
N LEU A 241 0.32 -0.59 8.29
CA LEU A 241 1.27 0.50 8.52
C LEU A 241 1.02 1.62 7.51
N VAL A 242 1.05 2.86 7.98
CA VAL A 242 0.86 4.03 7.12
C VAL A 242 2.08 4.93 7.20
N PHE A 243 2.53 5.40 6.05
CA PHE A 243 3.66 6.32 5.89
C PHE A 243 3.33 7.42 4.89
N VAL A 244 4.04 8.54 5.01
CA VAL A 244 4.14 9.55 3.95
C VAL A 244 5.54 9.50 3.37
N ASN A 245 5.69 9.57 2.05
CA ASN A 245 6.97 9.58 1.35
C ASN A 245 7.69 10.92 1.54
N GLN A 246 8.02 11.24 2.79
CA GLN A 246 8.83 12.41 3.15
C GLN A 246 10.30 12.00 3.30
N HIS A 247 11.21 12.78 2.72
CA HIS A 247 12.63 12.46 2.53
C HIS A 247 13.39 11.93 3.76
N PHE A 248 12.98 12.26 4.98
CA PHE A 248 13.71 11.92 6.19
C PHE A 248 13.28 10.60 6.85
N HIS A 249 12.01 10.24 6.77
CA HIS A 249 11.49 9.05 7.45
C HIS A 249 11.38 7.83 6.54
N PHE A 250 10.85 8.03 5.33
CA PHE A 250 10.54 6.92 4.42
C PHE A 250 11.78 6.09 4.07
N ASN A 251 12.88 6.74 3.71
CA ASN A 251 14.12 6.03 3.36
C ASN A 251 14.75 5.28 4.55
N THR A 252 14.61 5.79 5.75
CA THR A 252 15.14 5.14 6.96
C THR A 252 14.32 3.90 7.30
N PHE A 253 13.00 4.02 7.30
CA PHE A 253 12.11 2.92 7.68
C PHE A 253 11.95 1.88 6.57
N THR A 254 11.83 2.29 5.30
CA THR A 254 11.65 1.34 4.21
C THR A 254 12.93 0.57 3.87
N LYS A 255 14.10 1.22 3.92
CA LYS A 255 15.38 0.48 3.74
C LYS A 255 15.56 -0.60 4.79
N GLN A 256 15.11 -0.36 6.01
CA GLN A 256 15.19 -1.32 7.10
C GLN A 256 14.15 -2.43 6.93
N TYR A 257 12.91 -2.09 6.64
CA TYR A 257 11.83 -3.04 6.39
C TYR A 257 12.13 -4.00 5.23
N PHE A 258 12.78 -3.50 4.15
CA PHE A 258 13.13 -4.31 3.00
C PHE A 258 14.51 -4.97 3.10
N LYS A 259 15.40 -4.52 4.00
CA LYS A 259 16.76 -5.10 4.18
C LYS A 259 16.81 -6.21 5.21
N ASP A 260 16.12 -6.03 6.31
CA ASP A 260 16.15 -7.00 7.39
C ASP A 260 15.17 -8.14 7.09
N LYS A 261 15.65 -9.12 6.31
CA LYS A 261 15.04 -10.45 6.19
C LYS A 261 15.05 -11.17 7.55
N CYS A 262 14.61 -10.51 8.60
CA CYS A 262 14.57 -11.12 9.91
C CYS A 262 13.35 -12.02 9.99
N ALA A 263 13.59 -13.32 10.10
CA ALA A 263 12.63 -14.42 10.21
C ALA A 263 11.66 -14.31 11.42
N LEU A 264 11.53 -13.14 12.00
CA LEU A 264 10.73 -12.89 13.21
C LEU A 264 9.53 -11.97 12.96
N TYR A 265 9.27 -11.55 11.73
CA TYR A 265 8.18 -10.64 11.42
C TYR A 265 7.14 -11.28 10.51
N GLU A 266 5.89 -11.22 10.94
CA GLU A 266 4.80 -11.25 9.97
C GLU A 266 4.79 -9.88 9.27
N PRO A 267 5.14 -9.80 7.98
CA PRO A 267 5.04 -8.56 7.23
C PRO A 267 3.57 -8.12 7.18
N VAL A 268 3.32 -6.84 7.39
CA VAL A 268 1.98 -6.25 7.33
C VAL A 268 1.85 -5.36 6.10
N PRO A 269 0.65 -5.18 5.53
CA PRO A 269 0.43 -4.25 4.43
C PRO A 269 0.88 -2.84 4.80
N MET A 270 1.41 -2.12 3.79
CA MET A 270 1.85 -0.74 3.95
C MET A 270 1.07 0.18 3.02
N LEU A 271 0.47 1.22 3.58
CA LEU A 271 -0.17 2.30 2.86
C LEU A 271 0.76 3.51 2.83
N ILE A 272 1.24 3.87 1.66
CA ILE A 272 2.26 4.91 1.48
C ILE A 272 1.65 6.05 0.69
N PHE A 273 1.61 7.23 1.31
CA PHE A 273 1.17 8.45 0.62
C PHE A 273 2.34 9.06 -0.15
N PRO A 274 2.15 9.45 -1.43
CA PRO A 274 3.14 10.26 -2.13
C PRO A 274 3.24 11.64 -1.45
N TYR A 275 4.41 12.29 -1.59
CA TYR A 275 4.65 13.63 -1.04
C TYR A 275 4.43 14.70 -2.11
#